data_c782fafcf4293d9db2b5c7ffb6d299b1
#
_entry.id   c782fafcf4293d9db2b5c7ffb6d299b1
#
_cell.length_a   1.000
_cell.length_b   1.000
_cell.length_c   1.000
_cell.angle_alpha   90.00
_cell.angle_beta   90.00
_cell.angle_gamma   90.00
#
_symmetry.space_group_name_H-M   'P 1'
#
loop_
_entity.id
_entity.type
_entity.pdbx_description
1 polymer ?
#
loop_
_entity_poly.entity_id
_entity_poly.type
_entity_poly.pdbx_seq_one_letter_code
_entity_poly.pdbx_strand_id
1 'polypeptide(L)' 'MTRDKAYEVASALEDIHDFEIFMDGIDGVFNNTEGNFEEFYHNELFPLLEKEMKRRLQVLEEL' A
#
# COMPACT_ATOMS: atom_id res chain seq x y z
N MET A 1 -13.24 8.02 -22.27
CA MET A 1 -13.49 7.37 -20.97
C MET A 1 -14.92 7.64 -20.53
N THR A 2 -15.66 6.64 -20.13
CA THR A 2 -17.00 6.84 -19.59
C THR A 2 -16.94 7.42 -18.18
N ARG A 3 -18.06 7.97 -17.71
CA ARG A 3 -18.18 8.49 -16.37
C ARG A 3 -17.94 7.43 -15.31
N ASP A 4 -18.54 6.23 -15.52
CA ASP A 4 -18.37 5.10 -14.60
C ASP A 4 -16.94 4.66 -14.55
N LYS A 5 -16.26 4.63 -15.68
CA LYS A 5 -14.85 4.27 -15.76
C LYS A 5 -13.99 5.28 -15.01
N ALA A 6 -14.31 6.56 -15.13
CA ALA A 6 -13.60 7.61 -14.41
C ALA A 6 -13.73 7.44 -12.88
N TYR A 7 -14.92 7.06 -12.40
CA TYR A 7 -15.12 6.77 -10.97
C TYR A 7 -14.33 5.56 -10.53
N GLU A 8 -14.28 4.51 -11.33
CA GLU A 8 -13.50 3.32 -11.02
C GLU A 8 -12.02 3.64 -10.90
N VAL A 9 -11.48 4.42 -11.83
CA VAL A 9 -10.08 4.83 -11.80
C VAL A 9 -9.80 5.70 -10.58
N ALA A 10 -10.66 6.67 -10.29
CA ALA A 10 -10.50 7.55 -9.13
C ALA A 10 -10.52 6.74 -7.82
N SER A 11 -11.42 5.76 -7.72
CA SER A 11 -11.52 4.91 -6.53
C SER A 11 -10.27 4.05 -6.36
N ALA A 12 -9.73 3.51 -7.45
CA ALA A 12 -8.51 2.71 -7.41
C ALA A 12 -7.30 3.56 -6.99
N LEU A 13 -7.21 4.80 -7.50
CA LEU A 13 -6.14 5.72 -7.12
C LEU A 13 -6.23 6.11 -5.65
N GLU A 14 -7.43 6.34 -5.14
CA GLU A 14 -7.65 6.65 -3.73
C GLU A 14 -7.24 5.48 -2.84
N ASP A 15 -7.58 4.26 -3.24
CA ASP A 15 -7.19 3.04 -2.51
C ASP A 15 -5.66 2.91 -2.43
N ILE A 16 -4.96 3.15 -3.54
CA ILE A 16 -3.51 3.12 -3.59
C ILE A 16 -2.92 4.18 -2.67
N HIS A 17 -3.45 5.40 -2.73
CA HIS A 17 -2.99 6.51 -1.90
C HIS A 17 -3.18 6.22 -0.42
N ASP A 18 -4.34 5.71 -0.04
CA ASP A 18 -4.63 5.35 1.35
C ASP A 18 -3.71 4.24 1.84
N PHE A 19 -3.40 3.29 0.98
CA PHE A 19 -2.49 2.21 1.34
C PHE A 19 -1.06 2.72 1.52
N GLU A 20 -0.62 3.69 0.73
CA GLU A 20 0.67 4.35 0.92
C GLU A 20 0.76 5.03 2.29
N ILE A 21 -0.29 5.74 2.67
CA ILE A 21 -0.36 6.40 3.99
C ILE A 21 -0.26 5.35 5.10
N PHE A 22 -0.97 4.24 4.93
CA PHE A 22 -0.94 3.14 5.89
C PHE A 22 0.46 2.56 6.02
N MET A 23 1.15 2.32 4.91
CA MET A 23 2.53 1.83 4.91
C MET A 23 3.48 2.79 5.61
N ASP A 24 3.35 4.08 5.32
CA ASP A 24 4.17 5.12 5.95
C ASP A 24 3.95 5.17 7.45
N GLY A 25 2.70 4.98 7.90
CA GLY A 25 2.37 4.94 9.32
C GLY A 25 3.03 3.77 10.03
N ILE A 26 3.01 2.59 9.41
CA ILE A 26 3.67 1.39 9.95
C ILE A 26 5.17 1.62 10.05
N ASP A 27 5.77 2.16 9.00
CA ASP A 27 7.20 2.44 8.96
C ASP A 27 7.61 3.38 10.10
N GLY A 28 6.82 4.43 10.34
CA GLY A 28 7.05 5.35 11.45
C GLY A 28 6.97 4.68 12.82
N VAL A 29 6.01 3.76 13.00
CA VAL A 29 5.87 3.00 14.24
C VAL A 29 7.10 2.13 14.47
N PHE A 30 7.58 1.43 13.45
CA PHE A 30 8.76 0.57 13.58
C PHE A 30 10.02 1.38 13.86
N ASN A 31 10.15 2.56 13.27
CA ASN A 31 11.29 3.45 13.53
C ASN A 31 11.32 3.91 14.98
N ASN A 32 10.17 4.00 15.64
CA ASN A 32 10.06 4.42 17.04
C ASN A 32 10.29 3.27 18.05
N THR A 33 10.47 2.05 17.59
CA THR A 33 10.69 0.89 18.48
C THR A 33 12.16 0.56 18.71
N GLU A 34 13.06 1.45 18.31
CA GLU A 34 14.51 1.29 18.49
C GLU A 34 15.06 0.01 17.84
N GLY A 35 14.43 -0.42 16.74
CA GLY A 35 14.88 -1.59 15.99
C GLY A 35 14.49 -2.94 16.57
N ASN A 36 13.67 -2.98 17.63
CA ASN A 36 13.27 -4.24 18.25
C ASN A 36 12.51 -5.18 17.30
N PHE A 37 11.82 -4.62 16.32
CA PHE A 37 11.02 -5.41 15.37
C PHE A 37 11.52 -5.30 13.94
N GLU A 38 12.74 -4.80 13.76
CA GLU A 38 13.30 -4.53 12.44
C GLU A 38 13.39 -5.79 11.58
N GLU A 39 13.89 -6.89 12.17
CA GLU A 39 14.02 -8.14 11.45
C GLU A 39 12.66 -8.70 11.02
N PHE A 40 11.69 -8.66 11.91
CA PHE A 40 10.32 -9.07 11.60
C PHE A 40 9.74 -8.20 10.47
N TYR A 41 9.93 -6.88 10.56
CA TYR A 41 9.42 -5.95 9.57
C TYR A 41 9.98 -6.25 8.18
N HIS A 42 11.32 -6.34 8.07
CA HIS A 42 11.95 -6.55 6.77
C HIS A 42 11.73 -7.93 6.18
N ASN A 43 11.69 -8.96 7.01
CA ASN A 43 11.63 -10.34 6.53
C ASN A 43 10.20 -10.84 6.33
N GLU A 44 9.24 -10.31 7.06
CA GLU A 44 7.88 -10.84 7.04
C GLU A 44 6.82 -9.82 6.67
N LEU A 45 6.83 -8.66 7.31
CA LEU A 45 5.77 -7.68 7.11
C LEU A 45 5.93 -6.89 5.81
N PHE A 46 7.11 -6.35 5.56
CA PHE A 46 7.36 -5.53 4.38
C PHE A 46 7.08 -6.26 3.06
N PRO A 47 7.51 -7.54 2.89
CA PRO A 47 7.17 -8.29 1.67
C PRO A 47 5.65 -8.43 1.46
N LEU A 48 4.88 -8.61 2.54
CA LEU A 48 3.43 -8.68 2.45
C LEU A 48 2.83 -7.34 2.01
N LEU A 49 3.34 -6.24 2.55
CA LEU A 49 2.87 -4.91 2.19
C LEU A 49 3.18 -4.59 0.73
N GLU A 50 4.37 -4.96 0.25
CA GLU A 50 4.73 -4.78 -1.15
C GLU A 50 3.82 -5.59 -2.08
N LYS A 51 3.54 -6.83 -1.70
CA LYS A 51 2.66 -7.70 -2.48
C LYS A 51 1.25 -7.09 -2.59
N GLU A 52 0.73 -6.56 -1.48
CA GLU A 52 -0.57 -5.91 -1.48
C GLU A 52 -0.59 -4.64 -2.32
N MET A 53 0.48 -3.85 -2.28
CA MET A 53 0.58 -2.66 -3.13
C MET A 53 0.60 -3.04 -4.61
N LYS A 54 1.36 -4.06 -4.98
CA LYS A 54 1.42 -4.55 -6.37
C LYS A 54 0.06 -5.02 -6.85
N ARG A 55 -0.71 -5.69 -5.99
CA ARG A 55 -2.06 -6.14 -6.31
C ARG A 55 -2.98 -4.96 -6.62
N ARG A 56 -2.89 -3.90 -5.81
CA ARG A 56 -3.71 -2.70 -6.02
C ARG A 56 -3.32 -1.95 -7.28
N LEU A 57 -2.03 -1.87 -7.58
CA LEU A 57 -1.56 -1.27 -8.83
C LEU A 57 -2.03 -2.08 -10.04
N GLN A 58 -2.04 -3.39 -9.94
CA GLN A 58 -2.52 -4.25 -11.01
C GLN A 58 -4.01 -4.05 -11.28
N VAL A 59 -4.81 -3.88 -10.23
CA VAL A 59 -6.24 -3.58 -10.39
C VAL A 59 -6.42 -2.29 -11.20
N LEU A 60 -5.63 -1.26 -10.90
CA LEU A 60 -5.67 -0.02 -11.66
C LEU A 60 -5.28 -0.22 -13.12
N GLU A 61 -4.23 -1.00 -13.38
CA GLU A 61 -3.76 -1.27 -14.74
C GLU A 61 -4.81 -2.02 -15.58
N GLU A 62 -5.62 -2.86 -14.95
CA GLU A 62 -6.64 -3.64 -15.60
C GLU A 62 -7.92 -2.84 -15.88
N LEU A 63 -8.05 -1.66 -15.32
CA LEU A 63 -9.17 -0.78 -15.63
C LEU A 63 -8.96 -0.09 -16.97
#